data_2caddd7b27de79852c6c705050c19156
#
_entry.id   2caddd7b27de79852c6c705050c19156
#
_cell.length_a   1.000
_cell.length_b   1.000
_cell.length_c   1.000
_cell.angle_alpha   90.00
_cell.angle_beta   90.00
_cell.angle_gamma   90.00
#
_symmetry.space_group_name_H-M   'P 1'
#
loop_
_entity.id
_entity.type
_entity.pdbx_description
1 polymer ?
#
loop_
_entity_poly.entity_id
_entity_poly.type
_entity_poly.pdbx_seq_one_letter_code
_entity_poly.pdbx_strand_id
1 'polypeptide(L)'
;MYLACAMIANIENIEEHKAQVEAVAAATAEALPKYTEAIKAMAERDFNRAVFLGSGELMGVAEESRLKLQELTDGTVMCAFDSFLGFRHGPKAVINKDTLLVYLLSENPATQRYEYDLIRQIKANNDITGYVAVSQSEPTVGAEYFDLNVVIGVPAEVKRCYKSVSYIFVAQLLGFYKALDLKRSPDNPSVSGNISRVVEGVTIYE
;
A
#
# COMPACT_ATOMS: atom_id res chain seq x y z
N MET A 1 11.64 -10.61 -3.30
CA MET A 1 12.56 -11.45 -2.51
C MET A 1 11.84 -12.56 -1.76
N TYR A 2 10.82 -12.30 -0.92
CA TYR A 2 10.10 -13.33 -0.16
C TYR A 2 9.57 -14.49 -1.02
N LEU A 3 8.85 -14.22 -2.12
CA LEU A 3 8.32 -15.26 -3.01
C LEU A 3 9.44 -16.11 -3.62
N ALA A 4 10.54 -15.50 -4.05
CA ALA A 4 11.69 -16.23 -4.58
C ALA A 4 12.30 -17.14 -3.52
N CYS A 5 12.47 -16.65 -2.28
CA CYS A 5 12.97 -17.47 -1.18
C CYS A 5 12.01 -18.64 -0.85
N ALA A 6 10.70 -18.39 -0.82
CA ALA A 6 9.71 -19.42 -0.57
C ALA A 6 9.70 -20.50 -1.67
N MET A 7 9.84 -20.10 -2.93
CA MET A 7 9.94 -21.04 -4.06
C MET A 7 11.23 -21.86 -4.01
N ILE A 8 12.36 -21.24 -3.70
CA ILE A 8 13.66 -21.96 -3.59
C ILE A 8 13.64 -22.92 -2.42
N ALA A 9 13.11 -22.50 -1.25
CA ALA A 9 13.05 -23.34 -0.06
C ALA A 9 12.13 -24.55 -0.23
N ASN A 10 11.23 -24.54 -1.20
CA ASN A 10 10.20 -25.56 -1.41
C ASN A 10 10.12 -25.99 -2.89
N ILE A 11 11.28 -26.12 -3.53
CA ILE A 11 11.36 -26.36 -4.98
C ILE A 11 10.68 -27.65 -5.45
N GLU A 12 10.54 -28.63 -4.55
CA GLU A 12 9.81 -29.87 -4.81
C GLU A 12 8.32 -29.66 -5.08
N ASN A 13 7.78 -28.52 -4.60
CA ASN A 13 6.38 -28.13 -4.76
C ASN A 13 6.22 -26.92 -5.71
N ILE A 14 7.12 -26.76 -6.66
CA ILE A 14 7.16 -25.58 -7.54
C ILE A 14 5.84 -25.31 -8.27
N GLU A 15 5.12 -26.36 -8.68
CA GLU A 15 3.83 -26.22 -9.37
C GLU A 15 2.74 -25.64 -8.42
N GLU A 16 2.75 -26.00 -7.13
CA GLU A 16 1.86 -25.40 -6.15
C GLU A 16 2.15 -23.89 -6.00
N HIS A 17 3.43 -23.53 -5.89
CA HIS A 17 3.85 -22.13 -5.83
C HIS A 17 3.47 -21.35 -7.08
N LYS A 18 3.65 -21.95 -8.26
CA LYS A 18 3.28 -21.36 -9.54
C LYS A 18 1.78 -21.07 -9.60
N ALA A 19 0.93 -22.04 -9.23
CA ALA A 19 -0.52 -21.86 -9.19
C ALA A 19 -0.93 -20.71 -8.26
N GLN A 20 -0.30 -20.57 -7.07
CA GLN A 20 -0.54 -19.47 -6.15
C GLN A 20 -0.19 -18.11 -6.79
N VAL A 21 0.97 -18.02 -7.45
CA VAL A 21 1.41 -16.77 -8.10
C VAL A 21 0.52 -16.42 -9.29
N GLU A 22 0.13 -17.40 -10.11
CA GLU A 22 -0.76 -17.20 -11.27
C GLU A 22 -2.14 -16.68 -10.81
N ALA A 23 -2.71 -17.25 -9.73
CA ALA A 23 -3.98 -16.78 -9.19
C ALA A 23 -3.90 -15.34 -8.68
N VAL A 24 -2.82 -14.96 -8.01
CA VAL A 24 -2.58 -13.58 -7.56
C VAL A 24 -2.42 -12.64 -8.76
N ALA A 25 -1.66 -13.04 -9.76
CA ALA A 25 -1.44 -12.25 -10.97
C ALA A 25 -2.75 -12.01 -11.73
N ALA A 26 -3.59 -13.02 -11.89
CA ALA A 26 -4.88 -12.93 -12.56
C ALA A 26 -5.81 -11.96 -11.83
N ALA A 27 -6.00 -12.11 -10.51
CA ALA A 27 -6.85 -11.22 -9.73
C ALA A 27 -6.35 -9.77 -9.75
N THR A 28 -5.02 -9.56 -9.69
CA THR A 28 -4.43 -8.23 -9.76
C THR A 28 -4.63 -7.60 -11.15
N ALA A 29 -4.51 -8.39 -12.23
CA ALA A 29 -4.73 -7.93 -13.59
C ALA A 29 -6.19 -7.51 -13.85
N GLU A 30 -7.16 -8.11 -13.15
CA GLU A 30 -8.57 -7.69 -13.19
C GLU A 30 -8.83 -6.45 -12.33
N ALA A 31 -8.24 -6.38 -11.14
CA ALA A 31 -8.43 -5.25 -10.22
C ALA A 31 -7.79 -3.95 -10.75
N LEU A 32 -6.64 -4.03 -11.39
CA LEU A 32 -5.86 -2.88 -11.84
C LEU A 32 -6.69 -1.94 -12.74
N PRO A 33 -7.24 -2.35 -13.89
CA PRO A 33 -8.05 -1.47 -14.74
C PRO A 33 -9.34 -1.00 -14.05
N LYS A 34 -9.93 -1.84 -13.19
CA LYS A 34 -11.17 -1.53 -12.46
C LYS A 34 -11.01 -0.32 -11.54
N TYR A 35 -9.85 -0.16 -10.89
CA TYR A 35 -9.64 0.87 -9.88
C TYR A 35 -8.71 2.00 -10.32
N THR A 36 -8.10 1.93 -11.51
CA THR A 36 -7.12 2.90 -11.99
C THR A 36 -7.63 4.34 -11.91
N GLU A 37 -8.82 4.63 -12.46
CA GLU A 37 -9.36 6.00 -12.47
C GLU A 37 -9.73 6.50 -11.08
N ALA A 38 -10.25 5.62 -10.21
CA ALA A 38 -10.57 5.99 -8.84
C ALA A 38 -9.29 6.26 -8.01
N ILE A 39 -8.25 5.47 -8.19
CA ILE A 39 -6.94 5.70 -7.55
C ILE A 39 -6.31 7.00 -8.07
N LYS A 40 -6.41 7.28 -9.37
CA LYS A 40 -5.97 8.54 -9.96
C LYS A 40 -6.68 9.72 -9.32
N ALA A 41 -8.00 9.68 -9.20
CA ALA A 41 -8.77 10.74 -8.55
C ALA A 41 -8.36 10.96 -7.08
N MET A 42 -7.97 9.89 -6.36
CA MET A 42 -7.41 10.02 -5.01
C MET A 42 -6.02 10.65 -5.02
N ALA A 43 -5.18 10.30 -5.99
CA ALA A 43 -3.84 10.87 -6.13
C ALA A 43 -3.85 12.36 -6.48
N GLU A 44 -4.84 12.82 -7.22
CA GLU A 44 -5.03 14.23 -7.63
C GLU A 44 -5.59 15.12 -6.50
N ARG A 45 -6.01 14.55 -5.36
CA ARG A 45 -6.40 15.34 -4.17
C ARG A 45 -5.21 16.09 -3.59
N ASP A 46 -5.49 17.23 -2.95
CA ASP A 46 -4.45 18.04 -2.30
C ASP A 46 -4.04 17.43 -0.96
N PHE A 47 -2.91 16.74 -0.94
CA PHE A 47 -2.27 16.21 0.26
C PHE A 47 -0.75 16.29 0.17
N ASN A 48 -0.12 16.52 1.30
CA ASN A 48 1.34 16.56 1.44
C ASN A 48 1.87 15.50 2.43
N ARG A 49 0.97 14.70 3.00
CA ARG A 49 1.28 13.56 3.86
C ARG A 49 0.48 12.35 3.46
N ALA A 50 1.11 11.19 3.56
CA ALA A 50 0.42 9.92 3.40
C ALA A 50 0.87 8.93 4.49
N VAL A 51 -0.06 8.14 5.00
CA VAL A 51 0.26 7.08 5.97
C VAL A 51 -0.33 5.79 5.48
N PHE A 52 0.51 4.76 5.45
CA PHE A 52 0.13 3.41 5.05
C PHE A 52 0.12 2.52 6.30
N LEU A 53 -1.02 1.89 6.59
CA LEU A 53 -1.16 1.00 7.74
C LEU A 53 -1.42 -0.42 7.29
N GLY A 54 -0.68 -1.38 7.88
CA GLY A 54 -0.86 -2.80 7.61
C GLY A 54 -0.47 -3.66 8.80
N SER A 55 -1.18 -4.75 9.05
CA SER A 55 -0.91 -5.69 10.13
C SER A 55 -0.19 -6.93 9.61
N GLY A 56 0.73 -7.50 10.41
CA GLY A 56 1.45 -8.72 10.05
C GLY A 56 2.26 -8.55 8.75
N GLU A 57 2.04 -9.45 7.79
CA GLU A 57 2.69 -9.43 6.47
C GLU A 57 2.40 -8.13 5.68
N LEU A 58 1.26 -7.51 5.91
CA LEU A 58 0.89 -6.25 5.24
C LEU A 58 1.68 -5.04 5.76
N MET A 59 2.34 -5.14 6.91
CA MET A 59 3.24 -4.08 7.39
C MET A 59 4.43 -3.88 6.45
N GLY A 60 5.01 -4.96 5.91
CA GLY A 60 6.07 -4.86 4.90
C GLY A 60 5.58 -4.24 3.58
N VAL A 61 4.31 -4.52 3.20
CA VAL A 61 3.69 -3.85 2.04
C VAL A 61 3.44 -2.38 2.32
N ALA A 62 3.04 -2.02 3.54
CA ALA A 62 2.87 -0.62 3.94
C ALA A 62 4.20 0.16 3.89
N GLU A 63 5.31 -0.48 4.29
CA GLU A 63 6.66 0.10 4.19
C GLU A 63 7.04 0.36 2.73
N GLU A 64 6.86 -0.61 1.85
CA GLU A 64 7.14 -0.46 0.41
C GLU A 64 6.20 0.58 -0.23
N SER A 65 4.93 0.61 0.18
CA SER A 65 3.95 1.59 -0.29
C SER A 65 4.37 3.03 0.05
N ARG A 66 4.81 3.23 1.29
CA ARG A 66 5.39 4.50 1.74
C ARG A 66 6.57 4.91 0.85
N LEU A 67 7.49 3.98 0.60
CA LEU A 67 8.69 4.23 -0.20
C LEU A 67 8.31 4.66 -1.62
N LYS A 68 7.41 3.93 -2.29
CA LYS A 68 7.00 4.23 -3.68
C LYS A 68 6.40 5.62 -3.82
N LEU A 69 5.48 6.00 -2.95
CA LEU A 69 4.87 7.33 -3.03
C LEU A 69 5.89 8.43 -2.73
N GLN A 70 6.74 8.25 -1.72
CA GLN A 70 7.76 9.23 -1.35
C GLN A 70 8.81 9.42 -2.44
N GLU A 71 9.31 8.34 -3.04
CA GLU A 71 10.30 8.40 -4.13
C GLU A 71 9.73 9.09 -5.37
N LEU A 72 8.56 8.66 -5.84
CA LEU A 72 7.92 9.19 -7.04
C LEU A 72 7.51 10.67 -6.91
N THR A 73 7.37 11.15 -5.69
CA THR A 73 7.11 12.57 -5.41
C THR A 73 8.36 13.35 -4.99
N ASP A 74 9.56 12.75 -5.08
CA ASP A 74 10.84 13.37 -4.67
C ASP A 74 10.74 13.99 -3.26
N GLY A 75 10.08 13.29 -2.35
CA GLY A 75 9.87 13.73 -0.96
C GLY A 75 8.88 14.87 -0.76
N THR A 76 8.21 15.37 -1.81
CA THR A 76 7.18 16.41 -1.67
C THR A 76 6.02 15.94 -0.80
N VAL A 77 5.64 14.67 -0.92
CA VAL A 77 4.72 14.01 -0.01
C VAL A 77 5.51 13.28 1.05
N MET A 78 5.37 13.70 2.31
CA MET A 78 5.96 13.02 3.46
C MET A 78 5.17 11.77 3.80
N CYS A 79 5.81 10.61 3.70
CA CYS A 79 5.14 9.34 3.88
C CYS A 79 5.58 8.63 5.16
N ALA A 80 4.63 8.03 5.87
CA ALA A 80 4.86 7.17 7.03
C ALA A 80 4.18 5.81 6.83
N PHE A 81 4.62 4.81 7.58
CA PHE A 81 3.96 3.52 7.69
C PHE A 81 4.01 3.01 9.12
N ASP A 82 3.08 2.15 9.48
CA ASP A 82 3.08 1.47 10.78
C ASP A 82 2.11 0.27 10.74
N SER A 83 2.13 -0.52 11.80
CA SER A 83 1.03 -1.42 12.13
C SER A 83 -0.15 -0.62 12.71
N PHE A 84 -1.37 -1.15 12.58
CA PHE A 84 -2.54 -0.48 13.18
C PHE A 84 -2.39 -0.29 14.68
N LEU A 85 -1.85 -1.27 15.40
CA LEU A 85 -1.64 -1.18 16.85
C LEU A 85 -0.51 -0.21 17.21
N GLY A 86 0.61 -0.21 16.47
CA GLY A 86 1.71 0.71 16.67
C GLY A 86 1.28 2.16 16.46
N PHE A 87 0.53 2.41 15.39
CA PHE A 87 0.05 3.74 15.04
C PHE A 87 -0.93 4.36 16.07
N ARG A 88 -1.63 3.53 16.85
CA ARG A 88 -2.56 4.00 17.90
C ARG A 88 -1.95 4.93 18.92
N HIS A 89 -0.68 4.77 19.20
CA HIS A 89 0.03 5.52 20.24
C HIS A 89 0.51 6.88 19.72
N GLY A 90 1.78 7.17 19.82
CA GLY A 90 2.37 8.45 19.40
C GLY A 90 2.33 8.72 17.89
N PRO A 91 2.59 7.71 17.01
CA PRO A 91 2.73 7.95 15.56
C PRO A 91 1.52 8.62 14.91
N LYS A 92 0.28 8.37 15.39
CA LYS A 92 -0.92 9.02 14.84
C LYS A 92 -0.94 10.56 14.96
N ALA A 93 -0.02 11.14 15.71
CA ALA A 93 0.13 12.59 15.80
C ALA A 93 0.54 13.26 14.46
N VAL A 94 0.99 12.47 13.47
CA VAL A 94 1.30 12.97 12.13
C VAL A 94 0.06 13.35 11.30
N ILE A 95 -1.13 12.91 11.73
CA ILE A 95 -2.38 13.18 11.01
C ILE A 95 -2.72 14.66 11.10
N ASN A 96 -2.98 15.27 9.95
CA ASN A 96 -3.53 16.61 9.82
C ASN A 96 -4.53 16.65 8.64
N LYS A 97 -5.13 17.80 8.35
CA LYS A 97 -6.11 17.96 7.28
C LYS A 97 -5.59 17.59 5.88
N ASP A 98 -4.26 17.70 5.65
CA ASP A 98 -3.62 17.42 4.37
C ASP A 98 -3.03 15.99 4.32
N THR A 99 -3.62 15.06 5.06
CA THR A 99 -3.19 13.65 5.15
C THR A 99 -4.07 12.74 4.31
N LEU A 100 -3.46 11.83 3.55
CA LEU A 100 -4.10 10.66 2.95
C LEU A 100 -3.80 9.42 3.81
N LEU A 101 -4.82 8.70 4.24
CA LEU A 101 -4.67 7.43 4.96
C LEU A 101 -5.00 6.25 4.04
N VAL A 102 -4.08 5.29 3.96
CA VAL A 102 -4.25 4.06 3.19
C VAL A 102 -4.17 2.86 4.13
N TYR A 103 -5.26 2.14 4.25
CA TYR A 103 -5.41 0.99 5.11
C TYR A 103 -5.30 -0.31 4.30
N LEU A 104 -4.28 -1.12 4.58
CA LEU A 104 -4.13 -2.46 4.03
C LEU A 104 -4.79 -3.43 5.00
N LEU A 105 -6.02 -3.84 4.70
CA LEU A 105 -6.85 -4.61 5.63
C LEU A 105 -6.54 -6.11 5.59
N SER A 106 -6.36 -6.68 6.76
CA SER A 106 -6.12 -8.11 6.94
C SER A 106 -7.37 -8.95 6.62
N GLU A 107 -7.18 -10.16 6.12
CA GLU A 107 -8.27 -11.15 5.99
C GLU A 107 -8.57 -11.87 7.33
N ASN A 108 -7.75 -11.70 8.35
CA ASN A 108 -7.95 -12.35 9.65
C ASN A 108 -9.01 -11.60 10.47
N PRO A 109 -10.17 -12.22 10.80
CA PRO A 109 -11.23 -11.53 11.53
C PRO A 109 -10.82 -11.01 12.91
N ALA A 110 -9.89 -11.69 13.59
CA ALA A 110 -9.40 -11.25 14.89
C ALA A 110 -8.55 -9.98 14.75
N THR A 111 -7.71 -9.90 13.72
CA THR A 111 -6.90 -8.72 13.39
C THR A 111 -7.79 -7.55 12.95
N GLN A 112 -8.76 -7.81 12.07
CA GLN A 112 -9.70 -6.80 11.57
C GLN A 112 -10.43 -6.04 12.68
N ARG A 113 -10.75 -6.68 13.80
CA ARG A 113 -11.40 -5.98 14.94
C ARG A 113 -10.57 -4.81 15.42
N TYR A 114 -9.26 -4.98 15.57
CA TYR A 114 -8.36 -3.92 16.00
C TYR A 114 -8.14 -2.86 14.91
N GLU A 115 -8.09 -3.27 13.65
CA GLU A 115 -7.98 -2.38 12.49
C GLU A 115 -9.20 -1.45 12.43
N TYR A 116 -10.39 -2.01 12.45
CA TYR A 116 -11.62 -1.23 12.40
C TYR A 116 -11.85 -0.35 13.63
N ASP A 117 -11.42 -0.75 14.81
CA ASP A 117 -11.48 0.11 15.99
C ASP A 117 -10.62 1.37 15.81
N LEU A 118 -9.43 1.23 15.25
CA LEU A 118 -8.58 2.39 14.95
C LEU A 118 -9.20 3.27 13.84
N ILE A 119 -9.71 2.66 12.77
CA ILE A 119 -10.35 3.37 11.66
C ILE A 119 -11.50 4.23 12.16
N ARG A 120 -12.41 3.64 12.97
CA ARG A 120 -13.52 4.39 13.59
C ARG A 120 -13.02 5.54 14.45
N GLN A 121 -12.02 5.31 15.29
CA GLN A 121 -11.44 6.33 16.15
C GLN A 121 -10.84 7.49 15.34
N ILE A 122 -10.12 7.18 14.26
CA ILE A 122 -9.52 8.22 13.41
C ILE A 122 -10.59 9.00 12.68
N LYS A 123 -11.56 8.31 12.05
CA LYS A 123 -12.65 8.96 11.29
C LYS A 123 -13.51 9.87 12.15
N ALA A 124 -13.74 9.51 13.43
CA ALA A 124 -14.54 10.32 14.36
C ALA A 124 -13.84 11.62 14.81
N ASN A 125 -12.51 11.67 14.72
CA ASN A 125 -11.73 12.77 15.30
C ASN A 125 -10.94 13.59 14.27
N ASN A 126 -10.96 13.20 13.00
CA ASN A 126 -10.14 13.87 11.98
C ASN A 126 -10.93 14.07 10.69
N ASP A 127 -10.87 15.30 10.20
CA ASP A 127 -11.22 15.65 8.82
C ASP A 127 -9.92 15.75 8.02
N ILE A 128 -9.73 14.86 7.08
CA ILE A 128 -8.48 14.73 6.30
C ILE A 128 -8.78 14.64 4.80
N THR A 129 -7.74 14.71 3.99
CA THR A 129 -7.88 14.67 2.52
C THR A 129 -8.57 13.40 2.01
N GLY A 130 -8.31 12.25 2.63
CA GLY A 130 -8.99 11.03 2.20
C GLY A 130 -8.60 9.76 2.94
N TYR A 131 -9.48 8.77 2.80
CA TYR A 131 -9.38 7.44 3.39
C TYR A 131 -9.49 6.38 2.29
N VAL A 132 -8.47 5.58 2.11
CA VAL A 132 -8.44 4.47 1.15
C VAL A 132 -8.34 3.15 1.90
N ALA A 133 -9.20 2.19 1.58
CA ALA A 133 -9.05 0.81 2.01
C ALA A 133 -8.63 -0.08 0.85
N VAL A 134 -7.72 -1.01 1.13
CA VAL A 134 -7.31 -2.07 0.21
C VAL A 134 -7.52 -3.41 0.91
N SER A 135 -8.24 -4.31 0.29
CA SER A 135 -8.67 -5.58 0.90
C SER A 135 -8.80 -6.71 -0.12
N GLN A 136 -8.93 -7.94 0.33
CA GLN A 136 -9.23 -9.08 -0.54
C GLN A 136 -10.73 -9.30 -0.75
N SER A 137 -11.55 -8.83 0.18
CA SER A 137 -13.01 -8.91 0.13
C SER A 137 -13.63 -7.61 0.61
N GLU A 138 -14.92 -7.41 0.34
CA GLU A 138 -15.62 -6.22 0.83
C GLU A 138 -15.44 -6.07 2.34
N PRO A 139 -15.08 -4.86 2.83
CA PRO A 139 -14.97 -4.60 4.26
C PRO A 139 -16.29 -4.88 4.98
N THR A 140 -16.21 -5.56 6.11
CA THR A 140 -17.41 -5.88 6.93
C THR A 140 -17.91 -4.69 7.75
N VAL A 141 -17.12 -3.61 7.83
CA VAL A 141 -17.47 -2.37 8.52
C VAL A 141 -17.62 -1.28 7.48
N GLY A 142 -18.80 -0.79 7.36
CA GLY A 142 -19.31 0.34 6.60
C GLY A 142 -18.39 0.94 5.51
N ALA A 143 -18.79 0.78 4.26
CA ALA A 143 -18.12 1.44 3.13
C ALA A 143 -18.04 2.97 3.32
N GLU A 144 -18.92 3.53 4.18
CA GLU A 144 -18.95 4.96 4.54
C GLU A 144 -17.69 5.47 5.25
N TYR A 145 -16.86 4.58 5.76
CA TYR A 145 -15.58 4.97 6.37
C TYR A 145 -14.48 5.29 5.36
N PHE A 146 -14.68 4.94 4.08
CA PHE A 146 -13.65 5.07 3.06
C PHE A 146 -14.15 5.88 1.87
N ASP A 147 -13.33 6.77 1.36
CA ASP A 147 -13.58 7.49 0.10
C ASP A 147 -13.33 6.58 -1.12
N LEU A 148 -12.42 5.63 -0.96
CA LEU A 148 -12.13 4.60 -1.95
C LEU A 148 -11.93 3.25 -1.26
N ASN A 149 -12.64 2.23 -1.75
CA ASN A 149 -12.47 0.84 -1.35
C ASN A 149 -12.00 0.01 -2.54
N VAL A 150 -10.79 -0.54 -2.45
CA VAL A 150 -10.18 -1.39 -3.47
C VAL A 150 -10.26 -2.84 -3.01
N VAL A 151 -11.09 -3.63 -3.68
CA VAL A 151 -11.22 -5.08 -3.44
C VAL A 151 -10.48 -5.82 -4.54
N ILE A 152 -9.42 -6.56 -4.17
CA ILE A 152 -8.55 -7.26 -5.12
C ILE A 152 -9.16 -8.59 -5.54
N GLY A 153 -9.70 -9.36 -4.58
CA GLY A 153 -10.46 -10.56 -4.86
C GLY A 153 -9.63 -11.80 -5.22
N VAL A 154 -8.40 -11.91 -4.68
CA VAL A 154 -7.62 -13.15 -4.84
C VAL A 154 -8.37 -14.32 -4.20
N PRO A 155 -8.48 -15.50 -4.87
CA PRO A 155 -9.22 -16.64 -4.36
C PRO A 155 -8.85 -17.02 -2.92
N ALA A 156 -9.85 -17.47 -2.14
CA ALA A 156 -9.72 -17.71 -0.69
C ALA A 156 -8.65 -18.77 -0.36
N GLU A 157 -8.51 -19.79 -1.21
CA GLU A 157 -7.56 -20.90 -1.07
C GLU A 157 -6.09 -20.48 -1.24
N VAL A 158 -5.81 -19.34 -1.87
CA VAL A 158 -4.46 -18.81 -2.01
C VAL A 158 -3.94 -18.39 -0.63
N LYS A 159 -2.73 -18.83 -0.28
CA LYS A 159 -2.10 -18.51 1.01
C LYS A 159 -1.86 -16.99 1.13
N ARG A 160 -2.13 -16.43 2.32
CA ARG A 160 -2.03 -14.97 2.59
C ARG A 160 -0.69 -14.35 2.21
N CYS A 161 0.40 -15.10 2.40
CA CYS A 161 1.74 -14.64 2.04
C CYS A 161 1.93 -14.37 0.54
N TYR A 162 1.17 -15.04 -0.34
CA TYR A 162 1.15 -14.71 -1.77
C TYR A 162 0.23 -13.53 -2.05
N LYS A 163 -0.93 -13.48 -1.39
CA LYS A 163 -1.89 -12.39 -1.58
C LYS A 163 -1.33 -11.02 -1.20
N SER A 164 -0.45 -10.96 -0.20
CA SER A 164 0.08 -9.69 0.31
C SER A 164 0.75 -8.84 -0.79
N VAL A 165 1.42 -9.46 -1.78
CA VAL A 165 2.08 -8.70 -2.85
C VAL A 165 1.09 -8.00 -3.78
N SER A 166 -0.17 -8.46 -3.87
CA SER A 166 -1.16 -7.81 -4.71
C SER A 166 -1.60 -6.43 -4.22
N TYR A 167 -1.44 -6.13 -2.94
CA TYR A 167 -1.82 -4.83 -2.38
C TYR A 167 -0.98 -3.66 -2.91
N ILE A 168 0.27 -3.93 -3.33
CA ILE A 168 1.25 -2.89 -3.67
C ILE A 168 0.83 -2.04 -4.88
N PHE A 169 0.05 -2.59 -5.84
CA PHE A 169 -0.30 -1.86 -7.05
C PHE A 169 -1.04 -0.54 -6.76
N VAL A 170 -1.79 -0.47 -5.67
CA VAL A 170 -2.50 0.74 -5.26
C VAL A 170 -1.52 1.86 -4.95
N ALA A 171 -0.48 1.57 -4.18
CA ALA A 171 0.55 2.56 -3.85
C ALA A 171 1.40 2.93 -5.08
N GLN A 172 1.67 1.98 -5.97
CA GLN A 172 2.36 2.24 -7.23
C GLN A 172 1.56 3.20 -8.12
N LEU A 173 0.25 2.99 -8.27
CA LEU A 173 -0.63 3.90 -9.01
C LEU A 173 -0.78 5.25 -8.32
N LEU A 174 -0.94 5.29 -6.97
CA LEU A 174 -0.98 6.54 -6.22
C LEU A 174 0.29 7.36 -6.43
N GLY A 175 1.46 6.73 -6.33
CA GLY A 175 2.74 7.40 -6.58
C GLY A 175 2.89 7.88 -8.00
N PHE A 176 2.54 7.04 -8.98
CA PHE A 176 2.58 7.37 -10.40
C PHE A 176 1.71 8.60 -10.73
N TYR A 177 0.44 8.58 -10.36
CA TYR A 177 -0.47 9.68 -10.66
C TYR A 177 -0.18 10.94 -9.83
N LYS A 178 0.27 10.79 -8.57
CA LYS A 178 0.72 11.95 -7.78
C LYS A 178 1.96 12.61 -8.35
N ALA A 179 2.89 11.84 -8.90
CA ALA A 179 4.04 12.39 -9.62
C ALA A 179 3.58 13.22 -10.83
N LEU A 180 2.63 12.71 -11.63
CA LEU A 180 2.07 13.44 -12.77
C LEU A 180 1.31 14.71 -12.34
N ASP A 181 0.51 14.65 -11.26
CA ASP A 181 -0.20 15.79 -10.67
C ASP A 181 0.79 16.90 -10.26
N LEU A 182 1.90 16.51 -9.65
CA LEU A 182 3.02 17.39 -9.30
C LEU A 182 3.89 17.80 -10.50
N LYS A 183 3.49 17.42 -11.74
CA LYS A 183 4.21 17.72 -13.00
C LYS A 183 5.62 17.15 -13.02
N ARG A 184 5.80 15.98 -12.43
CA ARG A 184 7.06 15.21 -12.42
C ARG A 184 7.01 14.09 -13.44
N SER A 185 8.18 13.65 -13.90
CA SER A 185 8.30 12.45 -14.71
C SER A 185 8.43 11.22 -13.80
N PRO A 186 7.52 10.24 -13.83
CA PRO A 186 7.66 9.01 -13.04
C PRO A 186 8.94 8.21 -13.34
N ASP A 187 9.47 8.32 -14.57
CA ASP A 187 10.72 7.65 -14.98
C ASP A 187 11.99 8.36 -14.44
N ASN A 188 11.87 9.64 -14.10
CA ASN A 188 12.93 10.44 -13.49
C ASN A 188 12.34 11.45 -12.52
N PRO A 189 11.85 11.01 -11.35
CA PRO A 189 11.11 11.85 -10.42
C PRO A 189 11.98 12.83 -9.65
N SER A 190 13.29 12.57 -9.53
CA SER A 190 14.18 13.36 -8.70
C SER A 190 14.56 14.67 -9.39
N VAL A 191 13.91 15.75 -8.99
CA VAL A 191 14.26 17.12 -9.38
C VAL A 191 15.48 17.60 -8.62
N SER A 192 15.64 17.16 -7.37
CA SER A 192 16.74 17.50 -6.48
C SER A 192 18.06 16.80 -6.85
N GLY A 193 18.00 15.71 -7.62
CA GLY A 193 19.14 14.86 -7.93
C GLY A 193 19.56 13.94 -6.76
N ASN A 194 18.79 13.91 -5.67
CA ASN A 194 19.08 13.08 -4.50
C ASN A 194 18.82 11.59 -4.72
N ILE A 195 18.02 11.26 -5.72
CA ILE A 195 17.69 9.88 -6.08
C ILE A 195 18.12 9.66 -7.53
N SER A 196 18.94 8.65 -7.78
CA SER A 196 19.29 8.18 -9.12
C SER A 196 18.68 6.81 -9.37
N ARG A 197 18.42 6.48 -10.64
CA ARG A 197 17.86 5.20 -11.06
C ARG A 197 18.73 4.00 -10.67
N VAL A 198 20.05 4.24 -10.60
CA VAL A 198 21.04 3.27 -10.14
C VAL A 198 21.83 3.94 -9.03
N VAL A 199 21.98 3.23 -7.91
CA VAL A 199 22.77 3.73 -6.78
C VAL A 199 24.22 3.91 -7.23
N GLU A 200 24.74 5.12 -7.11
CA GLU A 200 26.11 5.47 -7.46
C GLU A 200 26.94 5.75 -6.21
N GLY A 201 28.27 5.62 -6.31
CA GLY A 201 29.18 6.00 -5.24
C GLY A 201 29.23 5.04 -4.04
N VAL A 202 28.76 3.81 -4.19
CA VAL A 202 28.88 2.78 -3.14
C VAL A 202 30.30 2.26 -3.07
N THR A 203 30.96 2.42 -1.93
CA THR A 203 32.26 1.80 -1.66
C THR A 203 32.03 0.46 -0.95
N ILE A 204 32.58 -0.61 -1.51
CA ILE A 204 32.58 -1.92 -0.85
C ILE A 204 33.87 -1.99 0.00
N TYR A 205 33.70 -2.16 1.31
CA TYR A 205 34.81 -2.34 2.24
C TYR A 205 35.07 -3.83 2.43
N GLU A 206 36.35 -4.24 2.39
CA GLU A 206 36.79 -5.61 2.70
C GLU A 206 36.79 -5.89 4.19
#